data_a947dc2edb06ba035d56c0157c0c7c42
#
_entry.id   a947dc2edb06ba035d56c0157c0c7c42
#
_cell.length_a   1.000
_cell.length_b   1.000
_cell.length_c   1.000
_cell.angle_alpha   90.00
_cell.angle_beta   90.00
_cell.angle_gamma   90.00
#
_symmetry.space_group_name_H-M   'P 1'
#
loop_
_entity.id
_entity.type
_entity.pdbx_description
1 polymer ?
#
loop_
_entity_poly.entity_id
_entity_poly.type
_entity_poly.pdbx_seq_one_letter_code
_entity_poly.pdbx_strand_id
1 'polypeptide(L)'
;RGLGDVYKRQTLYKIVEQPKLNGGYVRKRIAWNNETLRQDYGKDYIGSVPKYDGFCTVPEHIGYHPVVGKFLNLYEPIDHQPKEGDFSHIQSLVGHIFGEQYELGMDYLQLLYLYPIQKLPILLLVSEERNTGKSTFLNFLKLLFQNNVTFNTNEDFRSQFNSDWAGKLLIVVDEVLLNRREDSERLKNLSTTLSYKVEAKGKDRDEIAFFAKFVLCSNNEYLPVIIDAGETRYWVRKIDRLQSDDTDFLQKLKAEIPAFLHFLQHRTLSTEKESRMWFAPSLLHTEALQKIIRSNRNRLEIEMHELILDIMDSCLLYTSDAA
;
A
#
# COMPACT_ATOMS: atom_id res chain seq x y z
N ARG A 1 -16.82 20.25 -36.94
CA ARG A 1 -16.24 21.52 -36.42
C ARG A 1 -17.34 22.19 -35.61
N GLY A 2 -17.34 22.04 -34.33
CA GLY A 2 -18.18 22.68 -33.35
C GLY A 2 -17.51 22.43 -32.00
N LEU A 3 -16.47 23.25 -31.73
CA LEU A 3 -15.91 23.38 -30.40
C LEU A 3 -16.96 24.14 -29.56
N GLY A 4 -17.80 23.38 -28.88
CA GLY A 4 -18.53 23.93 -27.75
C GLY A 4 -17.49 24.18 -26.66
N ASP A 5 -17.10 25.43 -26.46
CA ASP A 5 -16.39 25.87 -25.28
C ASP A 5 -17.25 25.61 -24.05
N VAL A 6 -17.11 24.42 -23.49
CA VAL A 6 -17.58 24.14 -22.14
C VAL A 6 -16.64 24.91 -21.23
N TYR A 7 -17.04 26.09 -20.79
CA TYR A 7 -16.42 26.80 -19.68
C TYR A 7 -16.49 25.89 -18.44
N LYS A 8 -15.52 24.99 -18.32
CA LYS A 8 -15.27 24.30 -17.05
C LYS A 8 -14.91 25.38 -16.05
N ARG A 9 -15.74 25.56 -15.03
CA ARG A 9 -15.47 26.46 -13.92
C ARG A 9 -14.06 26.19 -13.44
N GLN A 10 -13.14 27.13 -13.61
CA GLN A 10 -11.80 27.03 -13.09
C GLN A 10 -11.91 26.96 -11.57
N THR A 11 -11.63 25.79 -11.00
CA THR A 11 -11.64 25.62 -9.54
C THR A 11 -10.29 26.09 -9.03
N LEU A 12 -10.32 27.08 -8.14
CA LEU A 12 -9.14 27.59 -7.48
C LEU A 12 -8.83 26.72 -6.25
N TYR A 13 -7.55 26.39 -6.06
CA TYR A 13 -7.10 25.66 -4.87
C TYR A 13 -5.96 26.43 -4.19
N LYS A 14 -5.97 26.45 -2.86
CA LYS A 14 -4.84 26.88 -2.04
C LYS A 14 -4.13 25.64 -1.51
N ILE A 15 -2.83 25.58 -1.67
CA ILE A 15 -1.99 24.57 -1.03
C ILE A 15 -1.60 25.11 0.33
N VAL A 16 -1.96 24.39 1.38
CA VAL A 16 -1.65 24.73 2.78
C VAL A 16 -0.80 23.62 3.39
N GLU A 17 0.13 24.01 4.24
CA GLU A 17 0.94 23.09 5.03
C GLU A 17 0.30 22.95 6.42
N GLN A 18 -0.38 21.83 6.63
CA GLN A 18 -1.00 21.53 7.92
C GLN A 18 0.02 20.84 8.83
N PRO A 19 0.27 21.36 10.06
CA PRO A 19 1.18 20.72 10.99
C PRO A 19 0.64 19.36 11.45
N LYS A 20 1.54 18.40 11.67
CA LYS A 20 1.27 17.07 12.23
C LYS A 20 1.61 17.04 13.72
N LEU A 21 0.90 16.19 14.48
CA LEU A 21 1.13 16.00 15.92
C LEU A 21 2.57 15.57 16.26
N ASN A 22 3.19 14.77 15.38
CA ASN A 22 4.52 14.22 15.55
C ASN A 22 5.62 15.06 14.88
N GLY A 23 5.34 16.34 14.62
CA GLY A 23 6.22 17.25 13.87
C GLY A 23 6.11 17.05 12.35
N GLY A 24 6.60 18.07 11.61
CA GLY A 24 6.47 18.13 10.16
C GLY A 24 5.08 18.60 9.69
N TYR A 25 4.91 18.64 8.36
CA TYR A 25 3.72 19.20 7.72
C TYR A 25 3.17 18.21 6.70
N VAL A 26 1.87 18.34 6.41
CA VAL A 26 1.23 17.67 5.27
C VAL A 26 0.65 18.72 4.35
N ARG A 27 0.94 18.64 3.06
CA ARG A 27 0.35 19.51 2.06
C ARG A 27 -1.11 19.11 1.81
N LYS A 28 -2.02 20.07 1.99
CA LYS A 28 -3.43 19.89 1.68
C LYS A 28 -3.88 20.91 0.66
N ARG A 29 -4.74 20.47 -0.25
CA ARG A 29 -5.42 21.35 -1.19
C ARG A 29 -6.78 21.70 -0.63
N ILE A 30 -7.02 22.98 -0.45
CA ILE A 30 -8.29 23.50 0.01
C ILE A 30 -8.91 24.24 -1.17
N ALA A 31 -10.17 23.90 -1.48
CA ALA A 31 -10.91 24.66 -2.47
C ALA A 31 -10.99 26.12 -2.04
N TRP A 32 -10.68 27.01 -2.96
CA TRP A 32 -10.64 28.45 -2.73
C TRP A 32 -11.57 29.14 -3.71
N ASN A 33 -12.10 30.29 -3.35
CA ASN A 33 -12.90 31.09 -4.25
C ASN A 33 -12.19 32.40 -4.66
N ASN A 34 -12.57 32.92 -5.81
CA ASN A 34 -11.97 34.14 -6.36
C ASN A 34 -12.18 35.37 -5.47
N GLU A 35 -13.29 35.42 -4.74
CA GLU A 35 -13.63 36.53 -3.89
C GLU A 35 -12.72 36.59 -2.66
N THR A 36 -12.55 35.47 -1.97
CA THR A 36 -11.63 35.37 -0.84
C THR A 36 -10.18 35.65 -1.29
N LEU A 37 -9.78 35.15 -2.48
CA LEU A 37 -8.44 35.41 -3.00
C LEU A 37 -8.21 36.90 -3.21
N ARG A 38 -9.21 37.63 -3.77
CA ARG A 38 -9.14 39.09 -3.99
C ARG A 38 -9.09 39.87 -2.68
N GLN A 39 -9.82 39.40 -1.65
CA GLN A 39 -9.81 40.02 -0.32
C GLN A 39 -8.46 39.86 0.36
N ASP A 40 -7.87 38.64 0.28
CA ASP A 40 -6.62 38.33 0.95
C ASP A 40 -5.38 38.97 0.25
N TYR A 41 -5.37 39.00 -1.10
CA TYR A 41 -4.17 39.31 -1.89
C TYR A 41 -4.35 40.47 -2.91
N GLY A 42 -5.56 41.03 -3.03
CA GLY A 42 -5.86 42.07 -4.00
C GLY A 42 -6.30 41.56 -5.38
N LYS A 43 -6.87 42.49 -6.19
CA LYS A 43 -7.50 42.12 -7.47
C LYS A 43 -6.51 41.57 -8.52
N ASP A 44 -5.29 42.07 -8.51
CA ASP A 44 -4.28 41.74 -9.53
C ASP A 44 -3.58 40.41 -9.30
N TYR A 45 -3.68 39.85 -8.07
CA TYR A 45 -3.04 38.59 -7.69
C TYR A 45 -3.53 37.38 -8.49
N ILE A 46 -4.77 37.40 -8.99
CA ILE A 46 -5.35 36.33 -9.82
C ILE A 46 -4.50 36.06 -11.07
N GLY A 47 -3.89 37.10 -11.63
CA GLY A 47 -3.01 36.99 -12.81
C GLY A 47 -1.73 36.19 -12.56
N SER A 48 -1.24 36.18 -11.33
CA SER A 48 -0.02 35.50 -10.91
C SER A 48 -0.22 34.04 -10.48
N VAL A 49 -1.49 33.60 -10.33
CA VAL A 49 -1.79 32.23 -9.92
C VAL A 49 -1.44 31.26 -11.05
N PRO A 50 -0.60 30.24 -10.78
CA PRO A 50 -0.28 29.21 -11.77
C PRO A 50 -1.54 28.52 -12.29
N LYS A 51 -1.60 28.30 -13.61
CA LYS A 51 -2.73 27.64 -14.27
C LYS A 51 -2.30 26.29 -14.80
N TYR A 52 -3.10 25.27 -14.50
CA TYR A 52 -2.89 23.90 -14.96
C TYR A 52 -4.15 23.41 -15.69
N ASP A 53 -3.99 22.55 -16.69
CA ASP A 53 -5.10 21.93 -17.40
C ASP A 53 -5.82 20.90 -16.52
N GLY A 54 -5.17 20.42 -15.47
CA GLY A 54 -5.73 19.45 -14.53
C GLY A 54 -4.69 18.90 -13.56
N PHE A 55 -4.98 17.73 -13.04
CA PHE A 55 -4.11 17.01 -12.11
C PHE A 55 -3.68 15.69 -12.73
N CYS A 56 -2.46 15.26 -12.40
CA CYS A 56 -1.97 13.90 -12.69
C CYS A 56 -1.33 13.32 -11.42
N THR A 57 -1.04 12.03 -11.44
CA THR A 57 -0.28 11.37 -10.36
C THR A 57 0.79 10.52 -11.02
N VAL A 58 2.01 11.05 -11.10
CA VAL A 58 3.18 10.40 -11.67
C VAL A 58 4.16 10.14 -10.54
N PRO A 59 4.30 8.87 -10.10
CA PRO A 59 5.16 8.52 -8.98
C PRO A 59 6.62 8.48 -9.43
N GLU A 60 7.40 9.43 -8.97
CA GLU A 60 8.83 9.53 -9.20
C GLU A 60 9.53 9.94 -7.89
N HIS A 61 10.57 9.20 -7.49
CA HIS A 61 11.38 9.55 -6.33
C HIS A 61 12.71 10.20 -6.73
N ILE A 62 13.19 9.86 -7.93
CA ILE A 62 14.40 10.44 -8.51
C ILE A 62 13.96 11.31 -9.69
N GLY A 63 14.40 12.58 -9.71
CA GLY A 63 14.01 13.50 -10.77
C GLY A 63 12.53 13.89 -10.74
N TYR A 64 11.95 14.05 -9.55
CA TYR A 64 10.54 14.42 -9.40
C TYR A 64 10.18 15.69 -10.15
N HIS A 65 9.09 15.60 -10.92
CA HIS A 65 8.54 16.73 -11.67
C HIS A 65 7.22 17.19 -11.03
N PRO A 66 7.16 18.40 -10.45
CA PRO A 66 5.91 18.92 -9.86
C PRO A 66 4.85 19.23 -10.91
N VAL A 67 5.26 19.40 -12.17
CA VAL A 67 4.37 19.64 -13.32
C VAL A 67 4.79 18.72 -14.45
N VAL A 68 3.84 17.92 -14.94
CA VAL A 68 4.04 17.02 -16.07
C VAL A 68 3.20 17.50 -17.24
N GLY A 69 3.87 18.01 -18.28
CA GLY A 69 3.20 18.74 -19.35
C GLY A 69 2.51 20.00 -18.82
N LYS A 70 1.17 20.01 -18.83
CA LYS A 70 0.35 21.10 -18.27
C LYS A 70 -0.45 20.68 -17.04
N PHE A 71 -0.12 19.54 -16.45
CA PHE A 71 -0.84 18.97 -15.30
C PHE A 71 0.00 19.09 -14.04
N LEU A 72 -0.64 19.49 -12.93
CA LEU A 72 0.00 19.50 -11.62
C LEU A 72 0.09 18.06 -11.10
N ASN A 73 1.32 17.63 -10.78
CA ASN A 73 1.56 16.31 -10.21
C ASN A 73 1.14 16.27 -8.74
N LEU A 74 0.23 15.34 -8.41
CA LEU A 74 -0.29 15.16 -7.06
C LEU A 74 0.50 14.12 -6.25
N TYR A 75 1.41 13.40 -6.88
CA TYR A 75 2.34 12.55 -6.15
C TYR A 75 3.26 13.43 -5.30
N GLU A 76 3.46 13.05 -4.04
CA GLU A 76 4.30 13.84 -3.16
C GLU A 76 5.76 13.36 -3.25
N PRO A 77 6.73 14.27 -3.49
CA PRO A 77 8.14 13.90 -3.42
C PRO A 77 8.49 13.46 -1.99
N ILE A 78 9.47 12.60 -1.86
CA ILE A 78 10.07 12.29 -0.56
C ILE A 78 11.13 13.35 -0.24
N ASP A 79 11.17 13.78 1.03
CA ASP A 79 12.06 14.89 1.45
C ASP A 79 13.50 14.42 1.71
N HIS A 80 13.74 13.11 1.72
CA HIS A 80 15.06 12.56 1.99
C HIS A 80 16.01 12.82 0.84
N GLN A 81 17.22 13.31 1.18
CA GLN A 81 18.30 13.50 0.22
C GLN A 81 19.29 12.34 0.36
N PRO A 82 19.46 11.51 -0.67
CA PRO A 82 20.42 10.40 -0.64
C PRO A 82 21.83 10.89 -0.36
N LYS A 83 22.50 10.25 0.58
CA LYS A 83 23.87 10.60 0.98
C LYS A 83 24.58 9.34 1.44
N GLU A 84 25.82 9.16 1.03
CA GLU A 84 26.67 8.04 1.48
C GLU A 84 26.79 8.04 3.02
N GLY A 85 26.70 6.85 3.63
CA GLY A 85 26.78 6.67 5.07
C GLY A 85 26.46 5.25 5.52
N ASP A 86 26.44 5.03 6.84
CA ASP A 86 26.06 3.76 7.45
C ASP A 86 24.53 3.65 7.59
N PHE A 87 24.02 2.42 7.43
CA PHE A 87 22.61 2.07 7.62
C PHE A 87 22.43 0.71 8.30
N SER A 88 23.29 0.41 9.24
CA SER A 88 23.35 -0.88 9.94
C SER A 88 22.07 -1.25 10.70
N HIS A 89 21.33 -0.27 11.26
CA HIS A 89 20.04 -0.54 11.90
C HIS A 89 18.97 -0.90 10.88
N ILE A 90 18.93 -0.24 9.72
CA ILE A 90 18.01 -0.60 8.63
C ILE A 90 18.37 -1.98 8.09
N GLN A 91 19.66 -2.27 7.91
CA GLN A 91 20.13 -3.58 7.47
C GLN A 91 19.72 -4.69 8.45
N SER A 92 19.86 -4.43 9.75
CA SER A 92 19.42 -5.34 10.81
C SER A 92 17.91 -5.59 10.75
N LEU A 93 17.09 -4.53 10.61
CA LEU A 93 15.64 -4.67 10.48
C LEU A 93 15.25 -5.48 9.24
N VAL A 94 15.79 -5.15 8.08
CA VAL A 94 15.53 -5.85 6.82
C VAL A 94 15.97 -7.32 6.93
N GLY A 95 17.14 -7.57 7.53
CA GLY A 95 17.62 -8.92 7.79
C GLY A 95 16.69 -9.72 8.71
N HIS A 96 16.15 -9.09 9.74
CA HIS A 96 15.19 -9.70 10.65
C HIS A 96 13.86 -10.05 9.96
N ILE A 97 13.32 -9.14 9.13
CA ILE A 97 12.03 -9.34 8.44
C ILE A 97 12.15 -10.37 7.32
N PHE A 98 13.23 -10.35 6.56
CA PHE A 98 13.34 -11.19 5.36
C PHE A 98 14.23 -12.43 5.55
N GLY A 99 15.02 -12.49 6.61
CA GLY A 99 15.84 -13.67 6.94
C GLY A 99 16.65 -14.17 5.75
N GLU A 100 16.49 -15.45 5.41
CA GLU A 100 17.15 -16.08 4.26
C GLU A 100 16.81 -15.44 2.90
N GLN A 101 15.71 -14.70 2.81
CA GLN A 101 15.31 -13.94 1.62
C GLN A 101 15.72 -12.46 1.69
N TYR A 102 16.79 -12.14 2.43
CA TYR A 102 17.28 -10.77 2.62
C TYR A 102 17.49 -10.03 1.29
N GLU A 103 18.17 -10.63 0.32
CA GLU A 103 18.43 -10.01 -0.99
C GLU A 103 17.13 -9.75 -1.76
N LEU A 104 16.15 -10.67 -1.67
CA LEU A 104 14.83 -10.48 -2.26
C LEU A 104 14.09 -9.31 -1.60
N GLY A 105 14.22 -9.17 -0.27
CA GLY A 105 13.69 -8.04 0.49
C GLY A 105 14.33 -6.71 0.08
N MET A 106 15.65 -6.70 -0.13
CA MET A 106 16.36 -5.52 -0.61
C MET A 106 15.93 -5.15 -2.03
N ASP A 107 15.74 -6.12 -2.93
CA ASP A 107 15.21 -5.90 -4.27
C ASP A 107 13.79 -5.32 -4.22
N TYR A 108 12.94 -5.84 -3.34
CA TYR A 108 11.58 -5.33 -3.15
C TYR A 108 11.59 -3.84 -2.76
N LEU A 109 12.41 -3.45 -1.79
CA LEU A 109 12.55 -2.06 -1.34
C LEU A 109 13.17 -1.17 -2.42
N GLN A 110 14.16 -1.67 -3.15
CA GLN A 110 14.80 -0.98 -4.26
C GLN A 110 13.82 -0.74 -5.42
N LEU A 111 13.00 -1.73 -5.75
CA LEU A 111 11.96 -1.61 -6.78
C LEU A 111 10.87 -0.61 -6.38
N LEU A 112 10.46 -0.57 -5.12
CA LEU A 112 9.54 0.45 -4.61
C LEU A 112 10.11 1.86 -4.80
N TYR A 113 11.42 2.01 -4.61
CA TYR A 113 12.08 3.31 -4.69
C TYR A 113 12.40 3.72 -6.14
N LEU A 114 13.01 2.84 -6.94
CA LEU A 114 13.47 3.16 -8.29
C LEU A 114 12.37 3.03 -9.35
N TYR A 115 11.46 2.08 -9.17
CA TYR A 115 10.42 1.73 -10.14
C TYR A 115 9.02 1.72 -9.51
N PRO A 116 8.53 2.87 -9.00
CA PRO A 116 7.30 2.93 -8.21
C PRO A 116 6.04 2.47 -8.97
N ILE A 117 6.07 2.43 -10.31
CA ILE A 117 4.96 1.92 -11.13
C ILE A 117 4.98 0.39 -11.23
N GLN A 118 6.17 -0.26 -11.06
CA GLN A 118 6.29 -1.71 -11.16
C GLN A 118 5.36 -2.40 -10.16
N LYS A 119 4.54 -3.34 -10.62
CA LYS A 119 3.73 -4.18 -9.74
C LYS A 119 4.62 -5.14 -8.97
N LEU A 120 4.34 -5.30 -7.69
CA LEU A 120 5.06 -6.18 -6.77
C LEU A 120 4.07 -7.07 -6.02
N PRO A 121 4.53 -8.21 -5.49
CA PRO A 121 3.68 -9.09 -4.68
C PRO A 121 3.11 -8.38 -3.45
N ILE A 122 1.96 -8.87 -2.99
CA ILE A 122 1.39 -8.51 -1.70
C ILE A 122 2.31 -9.09 -0.63
N LEU A 123 2.99 -8.23 0.12
CA LEU A 123 3.83 -8.66 1.23
C LEU A 123 2.96 -8.88 2.45
N LEU A 124 2.93 -10.10 2.97
CA LEU A 124 2.18 -10.48 4.16
C LEU A 124 3.13 -10.99 5.25
N LEU A 125 3.23 -10.24 6.34
CA LEU A 125 4.06 -10.56 7.50
C LEU A 125 3.18 -11.18 8.58
N VAL A 126 3.46 -12.42 8.96
CA VAL A 126 2.66 -13.17 9.95
C VAL A 126 3.52 -13.58 11.15
N SER A 127 2.87 -13.66 12.32
CA SER A 127 3.48 -14.18 13.55
C SER A 127 2.38 -14.39 14.58
N GLU A 128 2.45 -15.46 15.35
CA GLU A 128 1.60 -15.67 16.54
C GLU A 128 2.10 -14.87 17.74
N GLU A 129 3.40 -14.58 17.74
CA GLU A 129 4.04 -13.86 18.83
C GLU A 129 3.89 -12.34 18.67
N ARG A 130 3.96 -11.66 19.82
CA ARG A 130 4.09 -10.20 19.90
C ARG A 130 5.56 -9.81 19.89
N ASN A 131 5.85 -8.52 19.72
CA ASN A 131 7.22 -7.99 19.69
C ASN A 131 8.10 -8.61 18.61
N THR A 132 7.57 -8.73 17.41
CA THR A 132 8.27 -9.31 16.27
C THR A 132 8.81 -8.27 15.29
N GLY A 133 8.62 -6.97 15.54
CA GLY A 133 9.09 -5.92 14.65
C GLY A 133 8.21 -5.65 13.43
N LYS A 134 7.07 -6.35 13.24
CA LYS A 134 6.15 -6.11 12.11
C LYS A 134 5.72 -4.64 12.03
N SER A 135 5.12 -4.11 13.09
CA SER A 135 4.67 -2.70 13.13
C SER A 135 5.84 -1.72 13.02
N THR A 136 7.03 -2.08 13.54
CA THR A 136 8.26 -1.29 13.35
C THR A 136 8.64 -1.21 11.87
N PHE A 137 8.54 -2.32 11.12
CA PHE A 137 8.80 -2.33 9.69
C PHE A 137 7.76 -1.50 8.92
N LEU A 138 6.46 -1.56 9.27
CA LEU A 138 5.44 -0.70 8.66
C LEU A 138 5.72 0.78 8.92
N ASN A 139 6.13 1.14 10.14
CA ASN A 139 6.52 2.51 10.49
C ASN A 139 7.80 2.93 9.76
N PHE A 140 8.77 2.04 9.58
CA PHE A 140 9.94 2.30 8.73
C PHE A 140 9.53 2.61 7.29
N LEU A 141 8.64 1.83 6.67
CA LEU A 141 8.12 2.14 5.33
C LEU A 141 7.44 3.51 5.29
N LYS A 142 6.71 3.87 6.36
CA LYS A 142 6.09 5.21 6.50
C LYS A 142 7.13 6.32 6.63
N LEU A 143 8.23 6.10 7.34
CA LEU A 143 9.33 7.05 7.41
C LEU A 143 10.02 7.19 6.05
N LEU A 144 10.26 6.08 5.36
CA LEU A 144 10.96 6.04 4.07
C LEU A 144 10.19 6.72 2.94
N PHE A 145 8.91 6.36 2.76
CA PHE A 145 8.06 6.85 1.66
C PHE A 145 7.06 7.94 2.08
N GLN A 146 7.08 8.34 3.33
CA GLN A 146 6.36 9.49 3.91
C GLN A 146 4.84 9.48 3.59
N ASN A 147 4.35 10.52 2.93
CA ASN A 147 2.93 10.68 2.61
C ASN A 147 2.43 9.72 1.52
N ASN A 148 3.33 9.02 0.84
CA ASN A 148 2.98 8.02 -0.16
C ASN A 148 2.59 6.66 0.44
N VAL A 149 2.63 6.54 1.77
CA VAL A 149 2.13 5.37 2.53
C VAL A 149 0.87 5.75 3.29
N THR A 150 -0.18 4.95 3.16
CA THR A 150 -1.41 5.06 3.96
C THR A 150 -1.58 3.82 4.83
N PHE A 151 -1.98 4.04 6.10
CA PHE A 151 -2.39 2.97 7.01
C PHE A 151 -3.90 2.86 6.94
N ASN A 152 -4.39 1.67 6.71
CA ASN A 152 -5.79 1.35 6.59
C ASN A 152 -6.18 0.27 7.60
N THR A 153 -7.43 0.30 8.02
CA THR A 153 -8.06 -0.77 8.81
C THR A 153 -8.72 -1.79 7.86
N ASN A 154 -9.14 -2.93 8.42
CA ASN A 154 -9.94 -3.90 7.66
C ASN A 154 -11.27 -3.29 7.17
N GLU A 155 -11.85 -2.34 7.92
CA GLU A 155 -13.08 -1.64 7.56
C GLU A 155 -12.86 -0.66 6.41
N ASP A 156 -11.76 0.11 6.43
CA ASP A 156 -11.37 0.99 5.32
C ASP A 156 -11.20 0.19 4.04
N PHE A 157 -10.59 -0.99 4.15
CA PHE A 157 -10.41 -1.90 3.01
C PHE A 157 -11.75 -2.35 2.41
N ARG A 158 -12.78 -2.55 3.22
CA ARG A 158 -14.13 -2.94 2.80
C ARG A 158 -14.98 -1.77 2.32
N SER A 159 -14.61 -0.55 2.68
CA SER A 159 -15.35 0.66 2.33
C SER A 159 -15.44 0.86 0.81
N GLN A 160 -16.55 1.46 0.37
CA GLN A 160 -16.69 1.97 -1.01
C GLN A 160 -15.91 3.27 -1.21
N PHE A 161 -15.73 4.05 -0.12
CA PHE A 161 -14.99 5.31 -0.16
C PHE A 161 -13.49 5.04 0.01
N ASN A 162 -12.76 5.23 -1.05
CA ASN A 162 -11.36 4.84 -1.19
C ASN A 162 -10.45 5.96 -1.69
N SER A 163 -10.91 7.21 -1.52
CA SER A 163 -10.18 8.39 -2.00
C SER A 163 -8.82 8.60 -1.31
N ASP A 164 -8.62 8.03 -0.12
CA ASP A 164 -7.37 8.06 0.63
C ASP A 164 -6.28 7.13 0.05
N TRP A 165 -6.67 6.16 -0.79
CA TRP A 165 -5.74 5.27 -1.51
C TRP A 165 -5.22 5.90 -2.80
N ALA A 166 -5.93 6.94 -3.26
CA ALA A 166 -5.62 7.60 -4.52
C ALA A 166 -4.19 8.14 -4.53
N GLY A 167 -3.39 7.69 -5.49
CA GLY A 167 -2.02 8.13 -5.67
C GLY A 167 -1.03 7.69 -4.58
N LYS A 168 -1.37 6.70 -3.75
CA LYS A 168 -0.45 6.12 -2.77
C LYS A 168 0.44 5.05 -3.40
N LEU A 169 1.68 4.98 -2.92
CA LEU A 169 2.64 3.94 -3.29
C LEU A 169 2.38 2.64 -2.52
N LEU A 170 2.10 2.78 -1.21
CA LEU A 170 1.87 1.66 -0.32
C LEU A 170 0.55 1.84 0.45
N ILE A 171 -0.25 0.78 0.45
CA ILE A 171 -1.42 0.60 1.29
C ILE A 171 -1.05 -0.44 2.34
N VAL A 172 -1.02 -0.01 3.59
CA VAL A 172 -0.57 -0.81 4.72
C VAL A 172 -1.77 -1.15 5.60
N VAL A 173 -1.90 -2.41 5.98
CA VAL A 173 -2.90 -2.86 6.96
C VAL A 173 -2.18 -3.59 8.08
N ASP A 174 -2.19 -3.00 9.28
CA ASP A 174 -1.74 -3.68 10.49
C ASP A 174 -2.91 -4.49 11.08
N GLU A 175 -2.62 -5.65 11.63
CA GLU A 175 -3.61 -6.59 12.15
C GLU A 175 -4.67 -7.00 11.11
N VAL A 176 -4.23 -7.37 9.89
CA VAL A 176 -5.13 -7.80 8.83
C VAL A 176 -5.90 -9.08 9.22
N LEU A 177 -7.21 -9.02 8.98
CA LEU A 177 -8.12 -10.14 9.07
C LEU A 177 -9.15 -10.05 7.93
N LEU A 178 -8.75 -10.51 6.75
CA LEU A 178 -9.57 -10.54 5.54
C LEU A 178 -10.04 -11.99 5.28
N ASN A 179 -10.90 -12.46 6.15
CA ASN A 179 -11.39 -13.85 6.17
C ASN A 179 -12.64 -14.08 5.30
N ARG A 180 -13.08 -13.07 4.53
CA ARG A 180 -14.14 -13.19 3.53
C ARG A 180 -13.53 -13.38 2.15
N ARG A 181 -14.16 -14.22 1.33
CA ARG A 181 -13.69 -14.47 -0.03
C ARG A 181 -13.68 -13.20 -0.90
N GLU A 182 -14.69 -12.34 -0.72
CA GLU A 182 -14.78 -11.07 -1.43
C GLU A 182 -13.60 -10.14 -1.13
N ASP A 183 -13.15 -10.09 0.13
CA ASP A 183 -12.01 -9.27 0.54
C ASP A 183 -10.72 -9.73 -0.16
N SER A 184 -10.51 -11.07 -0.20
CA SER A 184 -9.34 -11.66 -0.86
C SER A 184 -9.37 -11.45 -2.37
N GLU A 185 -10.51 -11.63 -3.03
CA GLU A 185 -10.67 -11.36 -4.45
C GLU A 185 -10.43 -9.88 -4.77
N ARG A 186 -10.95 -8.97 -3.95
CA ARG A 186 -10.70 -7.54 -4.08
C ARG A 186 -9.22 -7.21 -3.99
N LEU A 187 -8.51 -7.78 -2.99
CA LEU A 187 -7.08 -7.59 -2.81
C LEU A 187 -6.27 -8.09 -4.00
N LYS A 188 -6.59 -9.30 -4.49
CA LYS A 188 -5.97 -9.90 -5.68
C LYS A 188 -6.20 -9.03 -6.93
N ASN A 189 -7.41 -8.53 -7.13
CA ASN A 189 -7.75 -7.68 -8.26
C ASN A 189 -6.98 -6.34 -8.19
N LEU A 190 -6.99 -5.67 -7.05
CA LEU A 190 -6.29 -4.40 -6.85
C LEU A 190 -4.77 -4.55 -7.03
N SER A 191 -4.17 -5.65 -6.59
CA SER A 191 -2.73 -5.86 -6.72
C SER A 191 -2.24 -5.89 -8.17
N THR A 192 -3.13 -6.17 -9.13
CA THR A 192 -2.78 -6.34 -10.55
C THR A 192 -3.40 -5.29 -11.48
N THR A 193 -4.41 -4.54 -11.03
CA THR A 193 -5.06 -3.52 -11.86
C THR A 193 -4.13 -2.35 -12.18
N LEU A 194 -4.33 -1.73 -13.34
CA LEU A 194 -3.59 -0.54 -13.76
C LEU A 194 -4.37 0.75 -13.50
N SER A 195 -5.69 0.64 -13.36
CA SER A 195 -6.58 1.75 -13.04
C SER A 195 -7.59 1.35 -11.99
N TYR A 196 -8.12 2.33 -11.29
CA TYR A 196 -9.08 2.13 -10.24
C TYR A 196 -10.07 3.29 -10.17
N LYS A 197 -11.34 2.98 -9.95
CA LYS A 197 -12.39 3.98 -9.78
C LYS A 197 -12.39 4.47 -8.34
N VAL A 198 -12.09 5.75 -8.16
CA VAL A 198 -12.10 6.42 -6.88
C VAL A 198 -13.45 7.10 -6.68
N GLU A 199 -14.04 6.87 -5.52
CA GLU A 199 -15.26 7.52 -5.09
C GLU A 199 -14.98 8.35 -3.83
N ALA A 200 -15.10 9.66 -3.97
CA ALA A 200 -15.05 10.57 -2.84
C ALA A 200 -16.49 10.94 -2.45
N LYS A 201 -16.77 11.08 -1.14
CA LYS A 201 -18.08 11.42 -0.63
C LYS A 201 -18.64 12.69 -1.31
N GLY A 202 -19.74 12.56 -2.04
CA GLY A 202 -20.39 13.67 -2.74
C GLY A 202 -19.74 14.14 -4.04
N LYS A 203 -18.89 13.30 -4.66
CA LYS A 203 -18.30 13.54 -5.99
C LYS A 203 -18.56 12.36 -6.91
N ASP A 204 -18.62 12.62 -8.21
CA ASP A 204 -18.68 11.58 -9.22
C ASP A 204 -17.43 10.69 -9.15
N ARG A 205 -17.60 9.43 -9.58
CA ARG A 205 -16.49 8.47 -9.70
C ARG A 205 -15.51 8.94 -10.77
N ASP A 206 -14.24 8.97 -10.40
CA ASP A 206 -13.14 9.28 -11.31
C ASP A 206 -12.23 8.05 -11.44
N GLU A 207 -11.72 7.80 -12.64
CA GLU A 207 -10.78 6.71 -12.90
C GLU A 207 -9.35 7.25 -12.84
N ILE A 208 -8.56 6.68 -11.94
CA ILE A 208 -7.17 7.08 -11.75
C ILE A 208 -6.23 5.90 -11.99
N ALA A 209 -4.98 6.19 -12.32
CA ALA A 209 -3.93 5.19 -12.38
C ALA A 209 -3.71 4.57 -10.98
N PHE A 210 -3.62 3.24 -10.92
CA PHE A 210 -3.40 2.50 -9.69
C PHE A 210 -2.05 1.78 -9.72
N PHE A 211 -1.13 2.22 -8.91
CA PHE A 211 0.22 1.67 -8.78
C PHE A 211 0.57 1.24 -7.35
N ALA A 212 -0.39 1.33 -6.42
CA ALA A 212 -0.17 0.93 -5.04
C ALA A 212 0.21 -0.56 -4.90
N LYS A 213 0.99 -0.85 -3.87
CA LYS A 213 1.32 -2.20 -3.39
C LYS A 213 0.76 -2.37 -1.98
N PHE A 214 0.51 -3.61 -1.60
CA PHE A 214 -0.06 -3.94 -0.30
C PHE A 214 1.01 -4.53 0.60
N VAL A 215 1.11 -4.02 1.82
CA VAL A 215 1.91 -4.59 2.89
C VAL A 215 0.99 -4.84 4.08
N LEU A 216 0.86 -6.09 4.44
CA LEU A 216 -0.11 -6.58 5.42
C LEU A 216 0.63 -7.23 6.58
N CYS A 217 0.15 -7.00 7.80
CA CYS A 217 0.65 -7.69 8.99
C CYS A 217 -0.50 -8.40 9.71
N SER A 218 -0.23 -9.58 10.25
CA SER A 218 -1.20 -10.32 11.06
C SER A 218 -0.55 -11.02 12.23
N ASN A 219 -1.30 -11.16 13.32
CA ASN A 219 -0.96 -12.01 14.45
C ASN A 219 -1.56 -13.43 14.30
N ASN A 220 -2.14 -13.74 13.13
CA ASN A 220 -2.65 -15.05 12.78
C ASN A 220 -1.79 -15.63 11.65
N GLU A 221 -1.11 -16.76 11.91
CA GLU A 221 -0.27 -17.47 10.94
C GLU A 221 -1.06 -18.42 10.03
N TYR A 222 -2.33 -18.68 10.34
CA TYR A 222 -3.12 -19.71 9.65
C TYR A 222 -4.14 -19.11 8.69
N LEU A 223 -4.87 -18.08 9.11
CA LEU A 223 -6.02 -17.55 8.37
C LEU A 223 -6.08 -16.00 8.39
N PRO A 224 -4.98 -15.30 8.10
CA PRO A 224 -5.02 -13.83 8.03
C PRO A 224 -5.80 -13.34 6.81
N VAL A 225 -5.68 -14.08 5.70
CA VAL A 225 -6.29 -13.82 4.40
C VAL A 225 -6.59 -15.16 3.75
N ILE A 226 -7.64 -15.27 2.94
CA ILE A 226 -7.92 -16.48 2.16
C ILE A 226 -6.98 -16.52 0.95
N ILE A 227 -6.11 -17.52 0.89
CA ILE A 227 -5.17 -17.74 -0.21
C ILE A 227 -5.42 -19.12 -0.80
N ASP A 228 -5.81 -19.16 -2.07
CA ASP A 228 -6.08 -20.41 -2.78
C ASP A 228 -4.77 -21.10 -3.21
N ALA A 229 -4.84 -22.40 -3.48
CA ALA A 229 -3.72 -23.16 -4.03
C ALA A 229 -3.31 -22.61 -5.40
N GLY A 230 -2.00 -22.48 -5.63
CA GLY A 230 -1.44 -21.95 -6.87
C GLY A 230 -1.46 -20.44 -6.98
N GLU A 231 -1.85 -19.70 -5.93
CA GLU A 231 -1.79 -18.25 -5.91
C GLU A 231 -0.33 -17.76 -5.89
N THR A 232 0.00 -16.86 -6.80
CA THR A 232 1.37 -16.35 -7.03
C THR A 232 1.56 -14.87 -6.67
N ARG A 233 0.50 -14.21 -6.18
CA ARG A 233 0.53 -12.78 -5.88
C ARG A 233 1.00 -12.46 -4.47
N TYR A 234 1.11 -13.46 -3.60
CA TYR A 234 1.47 -13.28 -2.20
C TYR A 234 2.90 -13.68 -1.93
N TRP A 235 3.59 -12.85 -1.18
CA TRP A 235 4.86 -13.15 -0.54
C TRP A 235 4.64 -13.14 0.96
N VAL A 236 4.59 -14.31 1.57
CA VAL A 236 4.30 -14.46 3.00
C VAL A 236 5.59 -14.72 3.75
N ARG A 237 5.83 -13.93 4.79
CA ARG A 237 6.97 -14.09 5.69
C ARG A 237 6.48 -14.34 7.12
N LYS A 238 6.94 -15.40 7.74
CA LYS A 238 6.84 -15.59 9.18
C LYS A 238 7.96 -14.80 9.85
N ILE A 239 7.58 -14.00 10.86
CA ILE A 239 8.52 -13.15 11.57
C ILE A 239 8.68 -13.67 12.99
N ASP A 240 9.91 -13.91 13.38
CA ASP A 240 10.28 -14.36 14.72
C ASP A 240 10.26 -13.20 15.71
N ARG A 241 10.28 -13.52 17.00
CA ARG A 241 10.33 -12.52 18.06
C ARG A 241 11.68 -11.80 18.09
N LEU A 242 11.66 -10.49 18.32
CA LEU A 242 12.87 -9.71 18.61
C LEU A 242 13.46 -10.12 19.94
N GLN A 243 14.78 -10.21 20.00
CA GLN A 243 15.50 -10.58 21.23
C GLN A 243 15.59 -9.42 22.23
N SER A 244 15.54 -8.18 21.75
CA SER A 244 15.62 -6.97 22.56
C SER A 244 14.68 -5.90 22.00
N ASP A 245 14.19 -5.04 22.88
CA ASP A 245 13.41 -3.87 22.52
C ASP A 245 14.30 -2.62 22.64
N ASP A 246 14.26 -1.76 21.62
CA ASP A 246 14.99 -0.48 21.58
C ASP A 246 13.99 0.64 21.32
N THR A 247 13.71 1.43 22.35
CA THR A 247 12.72 2.52 22.30
C THR A 247 13.09 3.61 21.29
N ASP A 248 14.38 3.79 20.98
CA ASP A 248 14.89 4.79 20.06
C ASP A 248 15.11 4.25 18.63
N PHE A 249 14.77 2.98 18.41
CA PHE A 249 15.08 2.29 17.16
C PHE A 249 14.50 3.01 15.93
N LEU A 250 13.26 3.50 16.00
CA LEU A 250 12.66 4.26 14.89
C LEU A 250 13.39 5.57 14.58
N GLN A 251 13.98 6.23 15.58
CA GLN A 251 14.77 7.44 15.37
C GLN A 251 16.11 7.11 14.70
N LYS A 252 16.73 5.99 15.09
CA LYS A 252 17.94 5.48 14.43
C LYS A 252 17.67 5.13 12.98
N LEU A 253 16.60 4.39 12.70
CA LEU A 253 16.17 4.09 11.33
C LEU A 253 15.97 5.36 10.50
N LYS A 254 15.27 6.37 11.06
CA LYS A 254 15.03 7.64 10.39
C LYS A 254 16.33 8.36 10.00
N ALA A 255 17.31 8.36 10.89
CA ALA A 255 18.61 8.99 10.67
C ALA A 255 19.40 8.32 9.52
N GLU A 256 19.23 7.02 9.34
CA GLU A 256 19.93 6.21 8.34
C GLU A 256 19.26 6.21 6.95
N ILE A 257 18.02 6.70 6.81
CA ILE A 257 17.29 6.69 5.53
C ILE A 257 18.10 7.32 4.38
N PRO A 258 18.79 8.48 4.53
CA PRO A 258 19.58 9.04 3.46
C PRO A 258 20.67 8.09 2.95
N ALA A 259 21.36 7.39 3.86
CA ALA A 259 22.39 6.41 3.51
C ALA A 259 21.80 5.17 2.82
N PHE A 260 20.67 4.70 3.31
CA PHE A 260 19.96 3.57 2.72
C PHE A 260 19.46 3.90 1.30
N LEU A 261 18.90 5.09 1.07
CA LEU A 261 18.47 5.51 -0.27
C LEU A 261 19.64 5.65 -1.24
N HIS A 262 20.78 6.17 -0.76
CA HIS A 262 22.00 6.21 -1.56
C HIS A 262 22.46 4.79 -1.95
N PHE A 263 22.45 3.87 -1.01
CA PHE A 263 22.77 2.46 -1.28
C PHE A 263 21.81 1.86 -2.32
N LEU A 264 20.49 2.06 -2.19
CA LEU A 264 19.50 1.54 -3.15
C LEU A 264 19.66 2.11 -4.57
N GLN A 265 20.20 3.33 -4.71
CA GLN A 265 20.48 3.92 -6.02
C GLN A 265 21.65 3.25 -6.75
N HIS A 266 22.62 2.74 -6.00
CA HIS A 266 23.88 2.19 -6.55
C HIS A 266 23.94 0.67 -6.53
N ARG A 267 23.08 0.03 -5.75
CA ARG A 267 23.01 -1.44 -5.69
C ARG A 267 22.46 -2.02 -6.99
N THR A 268 23.08 -3.07 -7.48
CA THR A 268 22.52 -3.90 -8.56
C THR A 268 21.46 -4.83 -7.99
N LEU A 269 20.30 -4.92 -8.65
CA LEU A 269 19.27 -5.88 -8.30
C LEU A 269 19.81 -7.31 -8.36
N SER A 270 19.47 -8.14 -7.40
CA SER A 270 19.85 -9.55 -7.35
C SER A 270 18.93 -10.43 -8.20
N THR A 271 17.76 -9.90 -8.61
CA THR A 271 16.76 -10.61 -9.42
C THR A 271 16.48 -9.88 -10.72
N GLU A 272 16.08 -10.63 -11.74
CA GLU A 272 15.57 -10.12 -12.99
C GLU A 272 14.03 -10.14 -13.00
N LYS A 273 13.44 -9.43 -13.94
CA LYS A 273 11.98 -9.42 -14.09
C LYS A 273 11.48 -10.67 -14.80
N GLU A 274 10.99 -11.63 -14.03
CA GLU A 274 10.48 -12.91 -14.52
C GLU A 274 8.94 -13.00 -14.57
N SER A 275 8.24 -12.07 -13.92
CA SER A 275 6.79 -12.02 -13.93
C SER A 275 6.26 -10.60 -14.04
N ARG A 276 4.93 -10.44 -14.19
CA ARG A 276 4.29 -9.11 -14.11
C ARG A 276 4.51 -8.43 -12.75
N MET A 277 4.73 -9.23 -11.69
CA MET A 277 5.04 -8.76 -10.34
C MET A 277 6.53 -8.78 -10.02
N TRP A 278 7.37 -8.81 -11.04
CA TRP A 278 8.82 -8.87 -11.01
C TRP A 278 9.37 -10.26 -10.69
N PHE A 279 9.13 -10.76 -9.49
CA PHE A 279 9.76 -11.99 -8.99
C PHE A 279 9.19 -13.25 -9.64
N ALA A 280 10.03 -14.27 -9.79
CA ALA A 280 9.60 -15.62 -10.13
C ALA A 280 8.66 -16.16 -9.04
N PRO A 281 7.54 -16.81 -9.38
CA PRO A 281 6.65 -17.41 -8.38
C PRO A 281 7.35 -18.39 -7.43
N SER A 282 8.38 -19.10 -7.90
CA SER A 282 9.18 -20.03 -7.08
C SER A 282 9.86 -19.35 -5.89
N LEU A 283 10.32 -18.09 -6.05
CA LEU A 283 10.94 -17.31 -4.98
C LEU A 283 9.95 -16.90 -3.89
N LEU A 284 8.67 -16.84 -4.22
CA LEU A 284 7.60 -16.44 -3.30
C LEU A 284 6.99 -17.63 -2.54
N HIS A 285 7.40 -18.87 -2.89
CA HIS A 285 6.90 -20.13 -2.31
C HIS A 285 7.54 -20.39 -0.94
N THR A 286 7.12 -19.64 0.07
CA THR A 286 7.59 -19.82 1.44
C THR A 286 6.80 -20.89 2.19
N GLU A 287 7.37 -21.44 3.26
CA GLU A 287 6.69 -22.36 4.15
C GLU A 287 5.44 -21.70 4.80
N ALA A 288 5.56 -20.42 5.18
CA ALA A 288 4.46 -19.64 5.74
C ALA A 288 3.28 -19.52 4.76
N LEU A 289 3.53 -19.32 3.46
CA LEU A 289 2.50 -19.33 2.43
C LEU A 289 1.82 -20.69 2.34
N GLN A 290 2.59 -21.79 2.35
CA GLN A 290 2.05 -23.14 2.29
C GLN A 290 1.20 -23.47 3.53
N LYS A 291 1.59 -23.00 4.72
CA LYS A 291 0.83 -23.14 5.96
C LYS A 291 -0.56 -22.50 5.83
N ILE A 292 -0.64 -21.28 5.32
CA ILE A 292 -1.93 -20.59 5.10
C ILE A 292 -2.79 -21.33 4.07
N ILE A 293 -2.21 -21.74 2.94
CA ILE A 293 -2.95 -22.50 1.90
C ILE A 293 -3.53 -23.81 2.45
N ARG A 294 -2.76 -24.55 3.25
CA ARG A 294 -3.25 -25.79 3.89
C ARG A 294 -4.37 -25.50 4.87
N SER A 295 -4.25 -24.46 5.68
CA SER A 295 -5.29 -24.07 6.64
C SER A 295 -6.59 -23.64 5.96
N ASN A 296 -6.50 -22.96 4.83
CA ASN A 296 -7.67 -22.60 4.03
C ASN A 296 -8.38 -23.82 3.42
N ARG A 297 -7.63 -24.86 3.01
CA ARG A 297 -8.21 -26.13 2.52
C ARG A 297 -8.94 -26.86 3.63
N ASN A 298 -8.31 -27.01 4.80
CA ASN A 298 -8.92 -27.69 5.95
C ASN A 298 -10.23 -26.99 6.37
N ARG A 299 -10.29 -25.67 6.30
CA ARG A 299 -11.52 -24.93 6.58
C ARG A 299 -12.64 -25.26 5.59
N LEU A 300 -12.32 -25.36 4.30
CA LEU A 300 -13.29 -25.74 3.28
C LEU A 300 -13.83 -27.15 3.52
N GLU A 301 -12.95 -28.08 3.91
CA GLU A 301 -13.34 -29.45 4.29
C GLU A 301 -14.27 -29.46 5.49
N ILE A 302 -14.02 -28.67 6.52
CA ILE A 302 -14.87 -28.53 7.71
C ILE A 302 -16.22 -27.91 7.31
N GLU A 303 -16.25 -26.81 6.59
CA GLU A 303 -17.48 -26.16 6.14
C GLU A 303 -18.30 -27.09 5.22
N MET A 304 -17.65 -27.85 4.35
CA MET A 304 -18.34 -28.87 3.53
C MET A 304 -18.92 -30.01 4.38
N HIS A 305 -18.19 -30.46 5.39
CA HIS A 305 -18.65 -31.51 6.28
C HIS A 305 -19.87 -31.06 7.10
N GLU A 306 -19.83 -29.82 7.64
CA GLU A 306 -20.97 -29.21 8.34
C GLU A 306 -22.19 -29.09 7.41
N LEU A 307 -22.01 -28.60 6.18
CA LEU A 307 -23.08 -28.49 5.19
C LEU A 307 -23.69 -29.87 4.83
N ILE A 308 -22.86 -30.91 4.70
CA ILE A 308 -23.31 -32.27 4.42
C ILE A 308 -24.15 -32.79 5.58
N LEU A 309 -23.72 -32.55 6.83
CA LEU A 309 -24.48 -32.96 8.01
C LEU A 309 -25.84 -32.24 8.08
N ASP A 310 -25.89 -30.92 7.85
CA ASP A 310 -27.12 -30.14 7.80
C ASP A 310 -28.10 -30.66 6.71
N ILE A 311 -27.59 -31.02 5.56
CA ILE A 311 -28.38 -31.61 4.47
C ILE A 311 -28.90 -32.99 4.88
N MET A 312 -28.08 -33.82 5.49
CA MET A 312 -28.48 -35.14 5.96
C MET A 312 -29.55 -35.05 7.04
N ASP A 313 -29.39 -34.15 8.01
CA ASP A 313 -30.39 -33.93 9.06
C ASP A 313 -31.71 -33.42 8.50
N SER A 314 -31.66 -32.49 7.57
CA SER A 314 -32.85 -31.98 6.88
C SER A 314 -33.55 -33.07 6.04
N CYS A 315 -32.81 -33.95 5.38
CA CYS A 315 -33.36 -35.08 4.65
C CYS A 315 -34.00 -36.14 5.57
N LEU A 316 -33.41 -36.39 6.76
CA LEU A 316 -33.96 -37.32 7.75
C LEU A 316 -35.28 -36.84 8.37
N LEU A 317 -35.44 -35.52 8.54
CA LEU A 317 -36.70 -34.92 9.02
C LEU A 317 -37.83 -35.11 8.00
N TYR A 318 -37.56 -35.04 6.70
CA TYR A 318 -38.58 -35.31 5.66
C TYR A 318 -38.99 -36.77 5.53
N THR A 319 -38.18 -37.72 5.99
CA THR A 319 -38.53 -39.15 5.94
C THR A 319 -39.29 -39.61 7.18
N SER A 320 -39.27 -38.87 8.30
CA SER A 320 -40.01 -39.21 9.52
C SER A 320 -41.47 -38.74 9.54
N ASP A 321 -41.82 -37.77 8.71
CA ASP A 321 -43.19 -37.27 8.58
C ASP A 321 -44.04 -38.01 7.50
N ALA A 322 -43.47 -39.00 6.84
CA ALA A 322 -44.11 -39.77 5.76
C ALA A 322 -44.44 -41.24 6.18
N ALA A 323 -44.40 -41.59 7.50
CA ALA A 323 -44.73 -42.92 8.01
C ALA A 323 -46.01 -42.91 8.86
#